data_f27dbf3b7f39d3503f2d8bbdaf7357e0
#
_entry.id   f27dbf3b7f39d3503f2d8bbdaf7357e0
#
_cell.length_a   1.000
_cell.length_b   1.000
_cell.length_c   1.000
_cell.angle_alpha   90.00
_cell.angle_beta   90.00
_cell.angle_gamma   90.00
#
_symmetry.space_group_name_H-M   'P 1'
#
loop_
_entity.id
_entity.type
_entity.pdbx_description
1 polymer ?
#
loop_
_entity_poly.entity_id
_entity_poly.type
_entity_poly.pdbx_seq_one_letter_code
_entity_poly.pdbx_strand_id
1 'polypeptide(L)'
;MIAALPSHEGPAEMDLIPQGTAMRKILVLAAALLAAAPLAASADALSYTYVEGGWTQLQVSQPGSNPKLDGGYIRGSFAIAEQVNVFGGYSTVSKKYHFEDSLGHYSIENTIEQPELGIGYHMPISDRLDFTADIAWMRINNEVKYKDDQFSEREEIHTNAGRAAFGVRGKPSKRTEAWLKAGYIDGSDMDGEWIGTLGGQVNFTRNWGLVGEVQYFDDITQYSVGVRASF
;
A
#
# COMPACT_ATOMS: atom_id res chain seq x y z
N MET A 1 -6.04 3.13 64.37
CA MET A 1 -5.22 3.56 63.23
C MET A 1 -5.74 2.76 62.01
N ILE A 2 -6.71 3.32 61.29
CA ILE A 2 -7.43 2.65 60.21
C ILE A 2 -6.85 3.24 58.93
N ALA A 3 -6.19 2.39 58.09
CA ALA A 3 -5.66 2.76 56.81
C ALA A 3 -6.78 2.82 55.76
N ALA A 4 -6.92 3.96 55.08
CA ALA A 4 -7.86 4.16 53.99
C ALA A 4 -7.38 3.44 52.73
N LEU A 5 -8.31 2.71 52.08
CA LEU A 5 -8.13 2.13 50.76
C LEU A 5 -8.21 3.22 49.68
N PRO A 6 -7.42 3.15 48.60
CA PRO A 6 -7.54 4.09 47.50
C PRO A 6 -8.79 3.77 46.63
N SER A 7 -9.49 4.82 46.22
CA SER A 7 -10.63 4.83 45.36
C SER A 7 -10.26 4.32 43.96
N HIS A 8 -11.03 3.35 43.44
CA HIS A 8 -11.03 2.90 42.04
C HIS A 8 -11.46 4.07 41.14
N GLU A 9 -10.58 4.59 40.37
CA GLU A 9 -10.93 5.39 39.18
C GLU A 9 -11.47 4.43 38.10
N GLY A 10 -12.65 4.74 37.62
CA GLY A 10 -13.34 3.97 36.58
C GLY A 10 -12.58 4.04 35.23
N PRO A 11 -12.83 3.09 34.31
CA PRO A 11 -12.16 3.05 33.02
C PRO A 11 -12.54 4.30 32.21
N ALA A 12 -11.52 4.98 31.67
CA ALA A 12 -11.69 6.07 30.73
C ALA A 12 -12.50 5.59 29.51
N GLU A 13 -13.59 6.28 29.21
CA GLU A 13 -14.33 6.12 27.96
C GLU A 13 -13.39 6.39 26.78
N MET A 14 -13.06 5.32 26.07
CA MET A 14 -12.24 5.37 24.89
C MET A 14 -13.16 5.74 23.73
N ASP A 15 -13.09 7.00 23.28
CA ASP A 15 -13.78 7.51 22.10
C ASP A 15 -13.46 6.62 20.88
N LEU A 16 -14.46 5.85 20.46
CA LEU A 16 -14.45 5.10 19.20
C LEU A 16 -14.43 6.09 18.03
N ILE A 17 -13.25 6.37 17.47
CA ILE A 17 -13.13 7.11 16.22
C ILE A 17 -13.80 6.28 15.12
N PRO A 18 -14.86 6.77 14.47
CA PRO A 18 -15.58 5.99 13.46
C PRO A 18 -14.71 5.82 12.22
N GLN A 19 -14.28 4.58 11.97
CA GLN A 19 -13.43 4.20 10.82
C GLN A 19 -14.04 4.57 9.45
N GLY A 20 -15.35 4.80 9.37
CA GLY A 20 -16.02 5.26 8.16
C GLY A 20 -15.64 6.66 7.67
N THR A 21 -15.05 7.50 8.52
CA THR A 21 -14.73 8.90 8.18
C THR A 21 -13.41 9.02 7.40
N ALA A 22 -12.43 8.16 7.67
CA ALA A 22 -11.16 8.16 6.96
C ALA A 22 -11.33 7.67 5.52
N MET A 23 -12.08 6.60 5.31
CA MET A 23 -12.36 6.03 3.99
C MET A 23 -13.15 7.01 3.10
N ARG A 24 -14.11 7.76 3.66
CA ARG A 24 -14.83 8.82 2.94
C ARG A 24 -13.93 9.97 2.53
N LYS A 25 -12.98 10.39 3.36
CA LYS A 25 -12.02 11.46 3.04
C LYS A 25 -11.05 11.03 1.92
N ILE A 26 -10.61 9.79 1.91
CA ILE A 26 -9.73 9.23 0.86
C ILE A 26 -10.48 9.17 -0.49
N LEU A 27 -11.74 8.72 -0.50
CA LEU A 27 -12.58 8.69 -1.70
C LEU A 27 -12.85 10.08 -2.26
N VAL A 28 -13.06 11.08 -1.41
CA VAL A 28 -13.26 12.49 -1.83
C VAL A 28 -11.97 13.06 -2.40
N LEU A 29 -10.81 12.75 -1.82
CA LEU A 29 -9.52 13.21 -2.32
C LEU A 29 -9.19 12.57 -3.68
N ALA A 30 -9.47 11.28 -3.85
CA ALA A 30 -9.31 10.57 -5.12
C ALA A 30 -10.23 11.15 -6.21
N ALA A 31 -11.48 11.47 -5.87
CA ALA A 31 -12.42 12.11 -6.80
C ALA A 31 -11.99 13.54 -7.18
N ALA A 32 -11.41 14.30 -6.26
CA ALA A 32 -10.88 15.63 -6.52
C ALA A 32 -9.64 15.61 -7.43
N LEU A 33 -8.75 14.63 -7.26
CA LEU A 33 -7.60 14.40 -8.14
C LEU A 33 -8.03 13.99 -9.55
N LEU A 34 -9.09 13.19 -9.69
CA LEU A 34 -9.68 12.84 -10.99
C LEU A 34 -10.26 14.05 -11.72
N ALA A 35 -10.82 15.02 -10.99
CA ALA A 35 -11.42 16.22 -11.57
C ALA A 35 -10.38 17.31 -11.96
N ALA A 36 -9.20 17.29 -11.36
CA ALA A 36 -8.14 18.28 -11.58
C ALA A 36 -7.10 17.87 -12.63
N ALA A 37 -7.14 16.65 -13.16
CA ALA A 37 -6.14 16.14 -14.09
C ALA A 37 -6.32 16.80 -15.48
N PRO A 38 -5.26 17.37 -16.09
CA PRO A 38 -5.32 17.90 -17.43
C PRO A 38 -5.60 16.78 -18.44
N LEU A 39 -6.61 16.97 -19.29
CA LEU A 39 -7.08 15.99 -20.28
C LEU A 39 -6.14 15.80 -21.51
N ALA A 40 -4.91 16.30 -21.44
CA ALA A 40 -3.95 16.30 -22.54
C ALA A 40 -2.90 15.19 -22.40
N ALA A 41 -3.31 13.93 -22.35
CA ALA A 41 -2.36 12.84 -22.54
C ALA A 41 -2.14 12.61 -24.05
N SER A 42 -0.91 12.81 -24.53
CA SER A 42 -0.51 12.33 -25.84
C SER A 42 -0.65 10.81 -25.89
N ALA A 43 -1.37 10.27 -26.89
CA ALA A 43 -1.73 8.85 -26.96
C ALA A 43 -0.52 7.89 -27.06
N ASP A 44 0.68 8.41 -27.27
CA ASP A 44 1.93 7.64 -27.45
C ASP A 44 2.93 7.78 -26.29
N ALA A 45 2.83 8.79 -25.43
CA ALA A 45 3.74 8.98 -24.29
C ALA A 45 3.34 8.14 -23.06
N LEU A 46 4.32 7.83 -22.20
CA LEU A 46 4.06 7.27 -20.87
C LEU A 46 3.45 8.36 -19.97
N SER A 47 2.31 8.08 -19.35
CA SER A 47 1.72 9.03 -18.38
C SER A 47 2.20 8.75 -16.97
N TYR A 48 2.64 9.81 -16.29
CA TYR A 48 3.00 9.82 -14.86
C TYR A 48 1.94 10.50 -14.00
N THR A 49 0.79 10.85 -14.61
CA THR A 49 -0.40 11.32 -13.89
C THR A 49 -1.48 10.24 -13.97
N TYR A 50 -1.77 9.61 -12.84
CA TYR A 50 -2.76 8.53 -12.78
C TYR A 50 -3.34 8.35 -11.37
N VAL A 51 -4.48 7.69 -11.30
CA VAL A 51 -5.05 7.11 -10.08
C VAL A 51 -5.32 5.62 -10.35
N GLU A 52 -5.05 4.80 -9.36
CA GLU A 52 -5.14 3.35 -9.43
C GLU A 52 -5.72 2.79 -8.15
N GLY A 53 -6.50 1.73 -8.25
CA GLY A 53 -6.98 1.00 -7.08
C GLY A 53 -7.37 -0.42 -7.43
N GLY A 54 -7.31 -1.28 -6.45
CA GLY A 54 -7.57 -2.70 -6.67
C GLY A 54 -7.37 -3.56 -5.44
N TRP A 55 -7.20 -4.84 -5.70
CA TRP A 55 -6.90 -5.86 -4.71
C TRP A 55 -5.39 -6.06 -4.58
N THR A 56 -4.96 -6.34 -3.34
CA THR A 56 -3.58 -6.70 -3.04
C THR A 56 -3.53 -7.88 -2.07
N GLN A 57 -2.53 -8.73 -2.21
CA GLN A 57 -2.23 -9.84 -1.32
C GLN A 57 -0.77 -9.79 -0.92
N LEU A 58 -0.53 -9.90 0.37
CA LEU A 58 0.80 -10.02 0.95
C LEU A 58 1.01 -11.46 1.40
N GLN A 59 2.05 -12.08 0.89
CA GLN A 59 2.45 -13.45 1.24
C GLN A 59 3.80 -13.40 1.96
N VAL A 60 3.88 -13.98 3.14
CA VAL A 60 5.11 -14.11 3.92
C VAL A 60 5.61 -15.55 3.79
N SER A 61 6.85 -15.73 3.33
CA SER A 61 7.48 -17.05 3.20
C SER A 61 8.17 -17.42 4.50
N GLN A 62 7.64 -18.42 5.20
CA GLN A 62 8.22 -18.94 6.44
C GLN A 62 8.42 -20.46 6.34
N PRO A 63 9.45 -21.05 7.00
CA PRO A 63 9.62 -22.49 7.04
C PRO A 63 8.37 -23.19 7.56
N GLY A 64 7.70 -23.98 6.69
CA GLY A 64 6.51 -24.76 7.03
C GLY A 64 5.18 -23.99 6.97
N SER A 65 5.18 -22.70 6.63
CA SER A 65 3.95 -21.90 6.51
C SER A 65 4.12 -20.74 5.54
N ASN A 66 3.08 -20.45 4.75
CA ASN A 66 3.04 -19.29 3.85
C ASN A 66 1.76 -18.50 4.10
N PRO A 67 1.67 -17.75 5.22
CA PRO A 67 0.48 -16.96 5.50
C PRO A 67 0.25 -15.91 4.41
N LYS A 68 -1.01 -15.76 4.03
CA LYS A 68 -1.48 -14.79 3.04
C LYS A 68 -2.48 -13.86 3.69
N LEU A 69 -2.25 -12.57 3.53
CA LEU A 69 -3.15 -11.51 3.94
C LEU A 69 -3.71 -10.84 2.69
N ASP A 70 -5.02 -10.72 2.62
CA ASP A 70 -5.73 -10.16 1.47
C ASP A 70 -6.32 -8.80 1.81
N GLY A 71 -6.41 -7.92 0.82
CA GLY A 71 -7.00 -6.62 1.05
C GLY A 71 -7.09 -5.75 -0.19
N GLY A 72 -7.05 -4.44 0.00
CA GLY A 72 -7.17 -3.46 -1.05
C GLY A 72 -6.08 -2.41 -1.02
N TYR A 73 -5.91 -1.75 -2.16
CA TYR A 73 -5.01 -0.60 -2.25
C TYR A 73 -5.61 0.51 -3.11
N ILE A 74 -5.11 1.71 -2.90
CA ILE A 74 -5.26 2.87 -3.75
C ILE A 74 -3.91 3.56 -3.85
N ARG A 75 -3.53 4.02 -5.04
CA ARG A 75 -2.36 4.87 -5.25
C ARG A 75 -2.61 5.88 -6.36
N GLY A 76 -1.86 6.97 -6.33
CA GLY A 76 -1.92 8.02 -7.32
C GLY A 76 -0.55 8.62 -7.55
N SER A 77 -0.38 9.19 -8.74
CA SER A 77 0.80 9.95 -9.13
C SER A 77 0.37 11.18 -9.91
N PHE A 78 1.10 12.26 -9.74
CA PHE A 78 0.86 13.51 -10.43
C PHE A 78 2.19 14.11 -10.91
N ALA A 79 2.30 14.30 -12.22
CA ALA A 79 3.47 14.97 -12.82
C ALA A 79 3.43 16.46 -12.45
N ILE A 80 4.45 16.91 -11.71
CA ILE A 80 4.61 18.31 -11.27
C ILE A 80 5.59 19.08 -12.14
N ALA A 81 6.38 18.38 -12.93
CA ALA A 81 7.28 18.90 -13.95
C ALA A 81 7.43 17.85 -15.06
N GLU A 82 8.14 18.21 -16.13
CA GLU A 82 8.32 17.38 -17.32
C GLU A 82 8.95 16.01 -17.02
N GLN A 83 9.79 15.94 -15.99
CA GLN A 83 10.52 14.72 -15.58
C GLN A 83 10.30 14.35 -14.11
N VAL A 84 9.41 15.06 -13.39
CA VAL A 84 9.22 14.87 -11.96
C VAL A 84 7.75 14.66 -11.65
N ASN A 85 7.46 13.64 -10.85
CA ASN A 85 6.14 13.38 -10.33
C ASN A 85 6.18 13.18 -8.81
N VAL A 86 5.11 13.54 -8.14
CA VAL A 86 4.82 13.14 -6.76
C VAL A 86 3.85 11.98 -6.80
N PHE A 87 4.00 11.04 -5.88
CA PHE A 87 3.10 9.90 -5.78
C PHE A 87 2.80 9.58 -4.32
N GLY A 88 1.69 8.92 -4.11
CA GLY A 88 1.33 8.41 -2.81
C GLY A 88 0.36 7.25 -2.94
N GLY A 89 0.26 6.48 -1.88
CA GLY A 89 -0.57 5.29 -1.84
C GLY A 89 -0.96 4.90 -0.42
N TYR A 90 -1.93 4.02 -0.36
CA TYR A 90 -2.36 3.35 0.86
C TYR A 90 -2.79 1.94 0.50
N SER A 91 -2.26 0.97 1.21
CA SER A 91 -2.74 -0.40 1.15
C SER A 91 -3.11 -0.91 2.53
N THR A 92 -4.08 -1.80 2.59
CA THR A 92 -4.46 -2.51 3.81
C THR A 92 -4.73 -3.96 3.46
N VAL A 93 -4.14 -4.87 4.22
CA VAL A 93 -4.35 -6.32 4.09
C VAL A 93 -4.62 -6.91 5.46
N SER A 94 -5.49 -7.91 5.52
CA SER A 94 -5.84 -8.54 6.79
C SER A 94 -6.02 -10.05 6.65
N LYS A 95 -5.84 -10.75 7.76
CA LYS A 95 -6.16 -12.17 7.90
C LYS A 95 -6.71 -12.44 9.27
N LYS A 96 -7.87 -13.08 9.32
CA LYS A 96 -8.51 -13.53 10.55
C LYS A 96 -8.47 -15.04 10.66
N TYR A 97 -8.00 -15.53 11.79
CA TYR A 97 -7.99 -16.93 12.17
C TYR A 97 -9.01 -17.14 13.26
N HIS A 98 -9.79 -18.21 13.13
CA HIS A 98 -10.74 -18.64 14.14
C HIS A 98 -10.27 -19.97 14.72
N PHE A 99 -10.32 -20.06 16.03
CA PHE A 99 -9.95 -21.25 16.77
C PHE A 99 -11.11 -21.62 17.69
N GLU A 100 -11.33 -22.92 17.82
CA GLU A 100 -12.33 -23.50 18.71
C GLU A 100 -11.66 -24.64 19.48
N ASP A 101 -11.65 -24.54 20.79
CA ASP A 101 -11.10 -25.56 21.65
C ASP A 101 -12.06 -25.81 22.82
N SER A 102 -11.67 -26.70 23.75
CA SER A 102 -12.48 -27.07 24.92
C SER A 102 -12.68 -25.91 25.93
N LEU A 103 -12.02 -24.76 25.73
CA LEU A 103 -12.10 -23.59 26.59
C LEU A 103 -12.97 -22.46 26.02
N GLY A 104 -13.37 -22.57 24.73
CA GLY A 104 -14.24 -21.60 24.07
C GLY A 104 -13.82 -21.26 22.62
N HIS A 105 -14.40 -20.18 22.11
CA HIS A 105 -14.08 -19.65 20.78
C HIS A 105 -13.17 -18.45 20.90
N TYR A 106 -12.05 -18.45 20.16
CA TYR A 106 -11.20 -17.26 20.06
C TYR A 106 -10.79 -16.98 18.63
N SER A 107 -10.49 -15.73 18.34
CA SER A 107 -10.03 -15.28 17.03
C SER A 107 -8.83 -14.37 17.15
N ILE A 108 -7.91 -14.52 16.19
CA ILE A 108 -6.75 -13.65 16.00
C ILE A 108 -6.89 -13.00 14.64
N GLU A 109 -6.88 -11.69 14.59
CA GLU A 109 -6.91 -10.91 13.36
C GLU A 109 -5.61 -10.11 13.26
N ASN A 110 -4.89 -10.29 12.16
CA ASN A 110 -3.71 -9.51 11.83
C ASN A 110 -4.05 -8.58 10.67
N THR A 111 -3.79 -7.28 10.83
CA THR A 111 -4.01 -6.25 9.81
C THR A 111 -2.73 -5.46 9.61
N ILE A 112 -2.32 -5.31 8.36
CA ILE A 112 -1.16 -4.51 7.96
C ILE A 112 -1.65 -3.36 7.08
N GLU A 113 -1.30 -2.14 7.46
CA GLU A 113 -1.59 -0.92 6.71
C GLU A 113 -0.29 -0.25 6.30
N GLN A 114 -0.23 0.22 5.06
CA GLN A 114 0.98 0.80 4.46
C GLN A 114 0.66 2.09 3.71
N PRO A 115 0.59 3.25 4.38
CA PRO A 115 0.66 4.55 3.73
C PRO A 115 2.06 4.80 3.16
N GLU A 116 2.10 5.40 1.96
CA GLU A 116 3.32 5.74 1.23
C GLU A 116 3.19 7.14 0.61
N LEU A 117 4.30 7.90 0.59
CA LEU A 117 4.42 9.17 -0.11
C LEU A 117 5.83 9.31 -0.68
N GLY A 118 5.95 9.74 -1.94
CA GLY A 118 7.25 9.84 -2.60
C GLY A 118 7.31 10.81 -3.74
N ILE A 119 8.53 10.93 -4.27
CA ILE A 119 8.86 11.72 -5.45
C ILE A 119 9.54 10.79 -6.46
N GLY A 120 9.08 10.84 -7.71
CA GLY A 120 9.64 10.11 -8.83
C GLY A 120 10.31 11.05 -9.84
N TYR A 121 11.38 10.54 -10.43
CA TYR A 121 12.06 11.11 -11.57
C TYR A 121 11.98 10.15 -12.74
N HIS A 122 11.76 10.65 -13.95
CA HIS A 122 11.81 9.85 -15.16
C HIS A 122 12.53 10.58 -16.27
N MET A 123 13.27 9.84 -17.07
CA MET A 123 14.06 10.36 -18.18
C MET A 123 13.85 9.45 -19.40
N PRO A 124 13.40 9.98 -20.55
CA PRO A 124 13.25 9.19 -21.76
C PRO A 124 14.61 8.67 -22.25
N ILE A 125 14.72 7.35 -22.42
CA ILE A 125 15.82 6.67 -23.10
C ILE A 125 15.50 6.57 -24.59
N SER A 126 14.22 6.37 -24.91
CA SER A 126 13.69 6.32 -26.28
C SER A 126 12.21 6.74 -26.29
N ASP A 127 11.59 6.82 -27.45
CA ASP A 127 10.16 7.15 -27.61
C ASP A 127 9.20 6.21 -26.83
N ARG A 128 9.68 5.07 -26.38
CA ARG A 128 8.87 4.04 -25.72
C ARG A 128 9.47 3.49 -24.43
N LEU A 129 10.58 4.03 -23.97
CA LEU A 129 11.28 3.53 -22.80
C LEU A 129 11.85 4.69 -22.00
N ASP A 130 11.46 4.75 -20.72
CA ASP A 130 11.98 5.67 -19.75
C ASP A 130 12.83 4.95 -18.71
N PHE A 131 13.93 5.58 -18.29
CA PHE A 131 14.55 5.34 -17.01
C PHE A 131 13.68 5.97 -15.91
N THR A 132 13.54 5.29 -14.79
CA THR A 132 12.79 5.80 -13.63
C THR A 132 13.62 5.67 -12.37
N ALA A 133 13.51 6.66 -11.48
CA ALA A 133 14.06 6.61 -10.14
C ALA A 133 13.05 7.22 -9.17
N ASP A 134 12.90 6.67 -7.98
CA ASP A 134 11.99 7.20 -6.97
C ASP A 134 12.58 7.07 -5.56
N ILE A 135 12.18 8.01 -4.71
CA ILE A 135 12.37 7.94 -3.27
C ILE A 135 11.01 8.09 -2.60
N ALA A 136 10.78 7.33 -1.56
CA ALA A 136 9.53 7.33 -0.82
C ALA A 136 9.77 7.18 0.67
N TRP A 137 8.91 7.81 1.44
CA TRP A 137 8.65 7.47 2.82
C TRP A 137 7.43 6.58 2.88
N MET A 138 7.50 5.57 3.72
CA MET A 138 6.37 4.69 4.00
C MET A 138 6.31 4.39 5.50
N ARG A 139 5.12 4.07 5.95
CA ARG A 139 4.89 3.58 7.31
C ARG A 139 4.20 2.23 7.22
N ILE A 140 4.65 1.29 8.03
CA ILE A 140 4.05 -0.04 8.15
C ILE A 140 3.41 -0.09 9.54
N ASN A 141 2.08 -0.16 9.58
CA ASN A 141 1.33 -0.37 10.82
C ASN A 141 0.89 -1.83 10.85
N ASN A 142 1.30 -2.56 11.86
CA ASN A 142 0.88 -3.94 12.10
C ASN A 142 0.01 -3.97 13.36
N GLU A 143 -1.25 -4.35 13.18
CA GLU A 143 -2.24 -4.47 14.24
C GLU A 143 -2.61 -5.94 14.43
N VAL A 144 -2.46 -6.45 15.65
CA VAL A 144 -2.91 -7.78 16.04
C VAL A 144 -4.03 -7.63 17.06
N LYS A 145 -5.21 -8.14 16.72
CA LYS A 145 -6.37 -8.21 17.62
C LYS A 145 -6.59 -9.66 18.06
N TYR A 146 -6.56 -9.84 19.36
CA TYR A 146 -7.02 -11.07 20.00
C TYR A 146 -8.42 -10.84 20.58
N LYS A 147 -9.34 -11.77 20.32
CA LYS A 147 -10.70 -11.71 20.87
C LYS A 147 -11.17 -13.10 21.26
N ASP A 148 -11.62 -13.24 22.50
CA ASP A 148 -12.35 -14.39 23.00
C ASP A 148 -13.75 -13.96 23.51
N ASP A 149 -14.49 -14.86 24.13
CA ASP A 149 -15.86 -14.63 24.61
C ASP A 149 -15.92 -13.62 25.78
N GLN A 150 -14.81 -13.33 26.46
CA GLN A 150 -14.76 -12.49 27.69
C GLN A 150 -13.76 -11.33 27.59
N PHE A 151 -12.81 -11.40 26.65
CA PHE A 151 -11.70 -10.47 26.57
C PHE A 151 -11.37 -10.07 25.13
N SER A 152 -10.95 -8.83 24.95
CA SER A 152 -10.46 -8.32 23.66
C SER A 152 -9.20 -7.48 23.90
N GLU A 153 -8.10 -7.88 23.29
CA GLU A 153 -6.83 -7.17 23.35
C GLU A 153 -6.40 -6.75 21.96
N ARG A 154 -5.76 -5.58 21.86
CA ARG A 154 -5.22 -5.01 20.64
C ARG A 154 -3.79 -4.58 20.88
N GLU A 155 -2.90 -5.05 20.05
CA GLU A 155 -1.51 -4.62 19.98
C GLU A 155 -1.24 -3.97 18.63
N GLU A 156 -0.55 -2.83 18.62
CA GLU A 156 -0.21 -2.07 17.42
C GLU A 156 1.29 -1.73 17.44
N ILE A 157 1.98 -2.14 16.38
CA ILE A 157 3.38 -1.84 16.14
C ILE A 157 3.48 -1.07 14.83
N HIS A 158 4.28 -0.01 14.80
CA HIS A 158 4.49 0.78 13.59
C HIS A 158 5.97 1.04 13.33
N THR A 159 6.36 0.87 12.09
CA THR A 159 7.72 1.11 11.59
C THR A 159 7.67 2.18 10.50
N ASN A 160 8.56 3.17 10.57
CA ASN A 160 8.76 4.12 9.49
C ASN A 160 9.96 3.67 8.66
N ALA A 161 9.81 3.69 7.35
CA ALA A 161 10.84 3.26 6.41
C ALA A 161 11.03 4.27 5.28
N GLY A 162 12.23 4.34 4.76
CA GLY A 162 12.60 5.01 3.52
C GLY A 162 12.85 3.98 2.43
N ARG A 163 12.40 4.26 1.22
CA ARG A 163 12.68 3.45 0.04
C ARG A 163 13.34 4.30 -1.03
N ALA A 164 14.37 3.77 -1.68
CA ALA A 164 14.91 4.31 -2.92
C ALA A 164 14.90 3.21 -3.98
N ALA A 165 14.39 3.51 -5.18
CA ALA A 165 14.32 2.55 -6.27
C ALA A 165 14.66 3.19 -7.61
N PHE A 166 15.17 2.38 -8.54
CA PHE A 166 15.44 2.75 -9.91
C PHE A 166 15.06 1.62 -10.85
N GLY A 167 14.80 1.94 -12.09
CA GLY A 167 14.39 0.95 -13.06
C GLY A 167 14.05 1.52 -14.42
N VAL A 168 13.25 0.78 -15.14
CA VAL A 168 12.75 1.18 -16.45
C VAL A 168 11.24 0.96 -16.53
N ARG A 169 10.58 1.85 -17.30
CA ARG A 169 9.17 1.71 -17.69
C ARG A 169 9.06 1.91 -19.18
N GLY A 170 8.35 1.03 -19.85
CA GLY A 170 8.26 1.07 -21.31
C GLY A 170 6.88 0.70 -21.84
N LYS A 171 6.69 0.99 -23.15
CA LYS A 171 5.51 0.64 -23.94
C LYS A 171 5.86 -0.43 -24.98
N PRO A 172 5.80 -1.73 -24.65
CA PRO A 172 6.01 -2.81 -25.64
C PRO A 172 5.02 -2.71 -26.79
N SER A 173 3.83 -2.19 -26.58
CA SER A 173 2.84 -1.92 -27.62
C SER A 173 2.04 -0.64 -27.33
N LYS A 174 1.18 -0.20 -28.27
CA LYS A 174 0.29 0.97 -28.09
C LYS A 174 -0.68 0.82 -26.90
N ARG A 175 -0.94 -0.40 -26.45
CA ARG A 175 -1.91 -0.70 -25.38
C ARG A 175 -1.28 -1.33 -24.17
N THR A 176 0.01 -1.62 -24.17
CA THR A 176 0.67 -2.29 -23.05
C THR A 176 1.81 -1.45 -22.53
N GLU A 177 1.93 -1.43 -21.21
CA GLU A 177 3.07 -0.87 -20.50
C GLU A 177 3.65 -1.95 -19.60
N ALA A 178 4.97 -1.88 -19.36
CA ALA A 178 5.66 -2.76 -18.43
C ALA A 178 6.73 -1.97 -17.69
N TRP A 179 7.01 -2.37 -16.46
CA TRP A 179 8.09 -1.78 -15.66
C TRP A 179 8.80 -2.84 -14.85
N LEU A 180 10.08 -2.59 -14.66
CA LEU A 180 10.96 -3.36 -13.79
C LEU A 180 11.77 -2.38 -12.97
N LYS A 181 11.76 -2.54 -11.64
CA LYS A 181 12.52 -1.71 -10.71
C LYS A 181 13.28 -2.56 -9.72
N ALA A 182 14.43 -2.07 -9.30
CA ALA A 182 15.18 -2.57 -8.16
C ALA A 182 15.39 -1.41 -7.18
N GLY A 183 15.39 -1.70 -5.89
CA GLY A 183 15.51 -0.66 -4.87
C GLY A 183 16.02 -1.24 -3.56
N TYR A 184 16.09 -0.36 -2.58
CA TYR A 184 16.47 -0.66 -1.22
C TYR A 184 15.50 0.04 -0.27
N ILE A 185 15.06 -0.68 0.73
CA ILE A 185 14.19 -0.18 1.80
C ILE A 185 14.93 -0.33 3.12
N ASP A 186 14.84 0.68 3.98
CA ASP A 186 15.43 0.69 5.30
C ASP A 186 14.52 1.45 6.27
N GLY A 187 14.47 1.06 7.52
CA GLY A 187 13.55 1.63 8.50
C GLY A 187 14.06 1.61 9.93
N SER A 188 13.29 2.24 10.82
CA SER A 188 13.68 2.42 12.23
C SER A 188 13.78 1.11 13.02
N ASP A 189 12.97 0.11 12.64
CA ASP A 189 12.83 -1.15 13.38
C ASP A 189 12.86 -2.36 12.42
N MET A 190 13.57 -2.22 11.30
CA MET A 190 13.79 -3.27 10.32
C MET A 190 15.19 -3.14 9.74
N ASP A 191 15.82 -4.25 9.46
CA ASP A 191 17.06 -4.28 8.69
C ASP A 191 16.79 -3.86 7.24
N GLY A 192 17.78 -3.20 6.64
CA GLY A 192 17.66 -2.74 5.27
C GLY A 192 17.68 -3.91 4.27
N GLU A 193 16.75 -3.91 3.31
CA GLU A 193 16.52 -5.01 2.38
C GLU A 193 16.41 -4.55 0.93
N TRP A 194 16.82 -5.44 0.01
CA TRP A 194 16.62 -5.23 -1.41
C TRP A 194 15.18 -5.49 -1.81
N ILE A 195 14.65 -4.63 -2.66
CA ILE A 195 13.29 -4.71 -3.18
C ILE A 195 13.31 -4.80 -4.70
N GLY A 196 12.56 -5.74 -5.24
CA GLY A 196 12.33 -5.90 -6.68
C GLY A 196 10.87 -5.69 -7.02
N THR A 197 10.57 -4.96 -8.10
CA THR A 197 9.21 -4.73 -8.57
C THR A 197 9.12 -5.04 -10.05
N LEU A 198 8.18 -5.89 -10.43
CA LEU A 198 7.81 -6.17 -11.81
C LEU A 198 6.32 -5.89 -11.99
N GLY A 199 5.97 -5.12 -13.00
CA GLY A 199 4.57 -4.82 -13.25
C GLY A 199 4.26 -4.55 -14.70
N GLY A 200 2.98 -4.48 -15.00
CA GLY A 200 2.48 -4.18 -16.33
C GLY A 200 1.05 -3.67 -16.32
N GLN A 201 0.68 -3.05 -17.43
CA GLN A 201 -0.64 -2.50 -17.66
C GLN A 201 -1.12 -2.87 -19.07
N VAL A 202 -2.39 -3.21 -19.20
CA VAL A 202 -3.06 -3.37 -20.49
C VAL A 202 -4.19 -2.35 -20.57
N ASN A 203 -4.07 -1.40 -21.51
CA ASN A 203 -5.04 -0.33 -21.71
C ASN A 203 -6.21 -0.84 -22.59
N PHE A 204 -7.43 -0.79 -22.06
CA PHE A 204 -8.65 -1.10 -22.80
C PHE A 204 -9.31 0.15 -23.39
N THR A 205 -9.00 1.35 -22.85
CA THR A 205 -9.29 2.64 -23.48
C THR A 205 -8.02 3.51 -23.49
N ARG A 206 -8.12 4.77 -23.93
CA ARG A 206 -6.99 5.72 -23.89
C ARG A 206 -6.55 6.02 -22.46
N ASN A 207 -7.49 6.07 -21.53
CA ASN A 207 -7.27 6.51 -20.14
C ASN A 207 -7.33 5.36 -19.14
N TRP A 208 -7.96 4.23 -19.47
CA TRP A 208 -8.20 3.15 -18.53
C TRP A 208 -7.45 1.88 -18.92
N GLY A 209 -6.81 1.28 -17.93
CA GLY A 209 -6.09 0.02 -18.08
C GLY A 209 -6.22 -0.89 -16.86
N LEU A 210 -6.05 -2.18 -17.10
CA LEU A 210 -5.87 -3.20 -16.07
C LEU A 210 -4.38 -3.25 -15.72
N VAL A 211 -4.06 -3.24 -14.44
CA VAL A 211 -2.70 -3.27 -13.91
C VAL A 211 -2.48 -4.53 -13.11
N GLY A 212 -1.29 -5.12 -13.24
CA GLY A 212 -0.78 -6.17 -12.38
C GLY A 212 0.65 -5.85 -11.96
N GLU A 213 0.98 -6.11 -10.71
CA GLU A 213 2.31 -5.86 -10.15
C GLU A 213 2.67 -6.92 -9.12
N VAL A 214 3.93 -7.32 -9.12
CA VAL A 214 4.54 -8.17 -8.08
C VAL A 214 5.73 -7.41 -7.51
N GLN A 215 5.76 -7.31 -6.20
CA GLN A 215 6.85 -6.74 -5.46
C GLN A 215 7.43 -7.80 -4.51
N TYR A 216 8.74 -7.93 -4.49
CA TYR A 216 9.46 -8.88 -3.66
C TYR A 216 10.49 -8.14 -2.81
N PHE A 217 10.50 -8.40 -1.52
CA PHE A 217 11.51 -7.92 -0.59
C PHE A 217 11.63 -8.90 0.58
N ASP A 218 12.85 -9.28 0.92
CA ASP A 218 13.12 -10.31 1.93
C ASP A 218 12.30 -11.59 1.67
N ASP A 219 11.62 -12.11 2.65
CA ASP A 219 10.72 -13.27 2.56
C ASP A 219 9.26 -12.88 2.23
N ILE A 220 9.02 -11.63 1.79
CA ILE A 220 7.68 -11.09 1.52
C ILE A 220 7.48 -10.91 0.02
N THR A 221 6.37 -11.44 -0.49
CA THR A 221 5.90 -11.16 -1.85
C THR A 221 4.55 -10.49 -1.81
N GLN A 222 4.44 -9.32 -2.43
CA GLN A 222 3.18 -8.61 -2.57
C GLN A 222 2.70 -8.69 -4.02
N TYR A 223 1.48 -9.15 -4.22
CA TYR A 223 0.78 -9.18 -5.50
C TYR A 223 -0.29 -8.11 -5.51
N SER A 224 -0.41 -7.36 -6.60
CA SER A 224 -1.46 -6.35 -6.76
C SER A 224 -2.09 -6.47 -8.13
N VAL A 225 -3.42 -6.37 -8.19
CA VAL A 225 -4.20 -6.31 -9.42
C VAL A 225 -5.25 -5.21 -9.29
N GLY A 226 -5.34 -4.33 -10.27
CA GLY A 226 -6.22 -3.19 -10.16
C GLY A 226 -6.56 -2.55 -11.50
N VAL A 227 -7.27 -1.44 -11.41
CA VAL A 227 -7.64 -0.59 -12.54
C VAL A 227 -6.97 0.76 -12.37
N ARG A 228 -6.35 1.26 -13.44
CA ARG A 228 -5.68 2.56 -13.49
C ARG A 228 -6.39 3.47 -14.47
N ALA A 229 -6.65 4.69 -14.03
CA ALA A 229 -7.01 5.82 -14.89
C ALA A 229 -5.77 6.71 -15.07
N SER A 230 -5.32 6.88 -16.30
CA SER A 230 -4.17 7.74 -16.69
C SER A 230 -4.65 8.98 -17.43
N PHE A 231 -3.97 10.11 -17.23
CA PHE A 231 -4.36 11.43 -17.76
C PHE A 231 -3.22 12.12 -18.47
#